data_6339855054f2a1fda5aca72b118837dd
#
_entry.id   6339855054f2a1fda5aca72b118837dd
#
_cell.length_a   1.000
_cell.length_b   1.000
_cell.length_c   1.000
_cell.angle_alpha   90.00
_cell.angle_beta   90.00
_cell.angle_gamma   90.00
#
_symmetry.space_group_name_H-M   'P 1'
#
loop_
_entity.id
_entity.type
_entity.pdbx_description
1 polymer ?
#
loop_
_entity_poly.entity_id
_entity_poly.type
_entity_poly.pdbx_seq_one_letter_code
_entity_poly.pdbx_strand_id
1 'polypeptide(L)'
;MVRGWFWVVLVGGLMGCAGPKSAERGGLPKVTRAEVMERAEAYRTHRWLPSVANVRHGFDGTGVRVDTPDVSYQKPGAVPGWWVPGQWNEGVPYQWGGFSTVEAFDRGLAKGMVAGDVYTLEKRRLLDVAVSEEAVGIDCSGFVSRCWGLKRSYSTRELAGICKPLGSYDELKPGDILNTYNAHCLMFGGWVDAGRERLWAYETGIPPHWKVIRHRPTVASLKGNGFVPLRYRGVVD
;
A
#
# COMPACT_ATOMS: atom_id res chain seq x y z
N MET A 1 -12.76 -65.07 24.00
CA MET A 1 -11.73 -64.46 23.13
C MET A 1 -12.45 -63.93 21.88
N VAL A 2 -12.73 -62.63 21.85
CA VAL A 2 -13.34 -61.97 20.70
C VAL A 2 -12.41 -60.81 20.30
N ARG A 3 -11.83 -60.89 19.11
CA ARG A 3 -10.96 -59.89 18.55
C ARG A 3 -11.81 -58.81 17.88
N GLY A 4 -11.81 -57.60 18.46
CA GLY A 4 -12.36 -56.38 17.83
C GLY A 4 -11.38 -55.78 16.81
N TRP A 5 -11.87 -55.62 15.58
CA TRP A 5 -11.17 -54.89 14.52
C TRP A 5 -11.55 -53.42 14.59
N PHE A 6 -10.55 -52.55 14.84
CA PHE A 6 -10.69 -51.10 14.70
C PHE A 6 -10.42 -50.71 13.27
N TRP A 7 -11.42 -50.14 12.61
CA TRP A 7 -11.25 -49.45 11.32
C TRP A 7 -10.76 -48.03 11.60
N VAL A 8 -9.55 -47.71 11.12
CA VAL A 8 -9.04 -46.35 11.06
C VAL A 8 -9.54 -45.73 9.75
N VAL A 9 -10.46 -44.78 9.84
CA VAL A 9 -10.89 -43.94 8.72
C VAL A 9 -9.87 -42.81 8.58
N LEU A 10 -9.01 -42.88 7.57
CA LEU A 10 -8.16 -41.79 7.14
C LEU A 10 -9.02 -40.78 6.39
N VAL A 11 -9.38 -39.68 7.05
CA VAL A 11 -9.95 -38.52 6.39
C VAL A 11 -8.81 -37.75 5.73
N GLY A 12 -8.61 -37.96 4.44
CA GLY A 12 -7.72 -37.19 3.61
C GLY A 12 -8.23 -35.75 3.45
N GLY A 13 -7.63 -34.82 4.19
CA GLY A 13 -7.87 -33.40 4.00
C GLY A 13 -7.29 -32.96 2.64
N LEU A 14 -8.15 -32.70 1.67
CA LEU A 14 -7.79 -31.99 0.44
C LEU A 14 -7.40 -30.54 0.82
N MET A 15 -6.10 -30.30 0.91
CA MET A 15 -5.57 -28.94 0.88
C MET A 15 -5.90 -28.33 -0.49
N GLY A 16 -6.97 -27.55 -0.54
CA GLY A 16 -7.30 -26.73 -1.68
C GLY A 16 -6.19 -25.67 -1.88
N CYS A 17 -5.31 -25.90 -2.85
CA CYS A 17 -4.47 -24.84 -3.40
C CYS A 17 -5.41 -23.78 -3.96
N ALA A 18 -5.49 -22.61 -3.32
CA ALA A 18 -6.13 -21.45 -3.92
C ALA A 18 -5.39 -21.11 -5.20
N GLY A 19 -5.96 -21.48 -6.33
CA GLY A 19 -5.45 -21.13 -7.65
C GLY A 19 -5.42 -19.60 -7.82
N PRO A 20 -4.61 -19.09 -8.78
CA PRO A 20 -4.53 -17.66 -9.03
C PRO A 20 -5.95 -17.12 -9.30
N LYS A 21 -6.35 -16.10 -8.52
CA LYS A 21 -7.64 -15.41 -8.71
C LYS A 21 -7.76 -15.05 -10.18
N SER A 22 -8.83 -15.52 -10.82
CA SER A 22 -9.11 -15.40 -12.26
C SER A 22 -8.84 -13.98 -12.75
N ALA A 23 -8.05 -13.85 -13.81
CA ALA A 23 -7.86 -12.60 -14.54
C ALA A 23 -9.24 -12.02 -14.87
N GLU A 24 -9.47 -10.75 -14.51
CA GLU A 24 -10.70 -10.03 -14.84
C GLU A 24 -10.96 -10.17 -16.36
N ARG A 25 -12.17 -10.61 -16.73
CA ARG A 25 -12.60 -10.74 -18.14
C ARG A 25 -12.80 -9.39 -18.87
N GLY A 26 -12.47 -8.28 -18.21
CA GLY A 26 -12.34 -6.95 -18.79
C GLY A 26 -10.87 -6.56 -18.79
N GLY A 27 -10.34 -6.11 -19.95
CA GLY A 27 -8.95 -5.68 -20.07
C GLY A 27 -8.56 -4.65 -19.01
N LEU A 28 -7.27 -4.51 -18.74
CA LEU A 28 -6.73 -3.54 -17.78
C LEU A 28 -7.26 -2.13 -18.09
N PRO A 29 -7.77 -1.37 -17.10
CA PRO A 29 -8.28 -0.02 -17.33
C PRO A 29 -7.19 0.88 -17.93
N LYS A 30 -7.61 1.73 -18.86
CA LYS A 30 -6.72 2.73 -19.45
C LYS A 30 -6.70 3.96 -18.58
N VAL A 31 -5.52 4.58 -18.48
CA VAL A 31 -5.30 5.80 -17.73
C VAL A 31 -4.19 6.63 -18.38
N THR A 32 -4.36 7.94 -18.44
CA THR A 32 -3.31 8.85 -18.89
C THR A 32 -2.31 9.14 -17.79
N ARG A 33 -1.09 9.51 -18.16
CA ARG A 33 -0.07 9.91 -17.18
C ARG A 33 -0.50 11.12 -16.37
N ALA A 34 -1.19 12.06 -16.99
CA ALA A 34 -1.74 13.23 -16.30
C ALA A 34 -2.69 12.83 -15.18
N GLU A 35 -3.67 11.94 -15.46
CA GLU A 35 -4.59 11.43 -14.44
C GLU A 35 -3.89 10.67 -13.33
N VAL A 36 -2.86 9.86 -13.66
CA VAL A 36 -2.05 9.16 -12.65
C VAL A 36 -1.40 10.13 -11.69
N MET A 37 -0.76 11.18 -12.23
CA MET A 37 -0.05 12.18 -11.42
C MET A 37 -1.00 13.09 -10.66
N GLU A 38 -2.14 13.45 -11.22
CA GLU A 38 -3.21 14.19 -10.53
C GLU A 38 -3.69 13.42 -9.30
N ARG A 39 -3.98 12.11 -9.46
CA ARG A 39 -4.39 11.25 -8.34
C ARG A 39 -3.28 11.13 -7.29
N ALA A 40 -2.03 10.97 -7.72
CA ALA A 40 -0.91 10.89 -6.78
C ALA A 40 -0.77 12.17 -5.94
N GLU A 41 -0.92 13.32 -6.57
CA GLU A 41 -0.89 14.61 -5.89
C GLU A 41 -2.11 14.82 -4.99
N ALA A 42 -3.30 14.37 -5.41
CA ALA A 42 -4.51 14.43 -4.58
C ALA A 42 -4.34 13.67 -3.26
N TYR A 43 -3.75 12.45 -3.27
CA TYR A 43 -3.44 11.72 -2.03
C TYR A 43 -2.41 12.45 -1.16
N ARG A 44 -1.40 13.05 -1.78
CA ARG A 44 -0.32 13.73 -1.05
C ARG A 44 -0.78 15.01 -0.37
N THR A 45 -1.65 15.80 -1.05
CA THR A 45 -2.10 17.12 -0.59
C THR A 45 -3.44 17.09 0.12
N HIS A 46 -4.09 15.92 0.21
CA HIS A 46 -5.38 15.79 0.83
C HIS A 46 -5.35 16.32 2.27
N ARG A 47 -6.22 17.27 2.56
CA ARG A 47 -6.37 17.87 3.90
C ARG A 47 -7.56 17.25 4.61
N TRP A 48 -7.35 16.83 5.85
CA TRP A 48 -8.35 16.14 6.64
C TRP A 48 -8.23 16.49 8.13
N LEU A 49 -9.36 16.36 8.85
CA LEU A 49 -9.47 16.73 10.25
C LEU A 49 -9.93 15.49 11.05
N PRO A 50 -9.04 14.76 11.71
CA PRO A 50 -9.39 13.64 12.56
C PRO A 50 -9.92 14.08 13.91
N SER A 51 -10.72 13.22 14.53
CA SER A 51 -11.11 13.29 15.93
C SER A 51 -10.36 12.25 16.76
N VAL A 52 -10.54 12.26 18.07
CA VAL A 52 -10.02 11.20 18.96
C VAL A 52 -10.63 9.82 18.66
N ALA A 53 -11.82 9.75 18.06
CA ALA A 53 -12.43 8.50 17.63
C ALA A 53 -11.64 7.80 16.51
N ASN A 54 -10.82 8.54 15.76
CA ASN A 54 -10.00 8.00 14.69
C ASN A 54 -8.64 7.46 15.16
N VAL A 55 -8.36 7.47 16.48
CA VAL A 55 -7.15 6.93 17.10
C VAL A 55 -7.39 5.53 17.62
N ARG A 56 -6.43 4.63 17.42
CA ARG A 56 -6.41 3.30 18.06
C ARG A 56 -4.99 2.81 18.26
N HIS A 57 -4.73 2.26 19.45
CA HIS A 57 -3.51 1.51 19.78
C HIS A 57 -3.94 0.22 20.52
N GLY A 58 -4.36 -0.79 19.76
CA GLY A 58 -4.90 -2.01 20.33
C GLY A 58 -5.54 -2.89 19.27
N PHE A 59 -6.41 -3.79 19.71
CA PHE A 59 -7.13 -4.69 18.82
C PHE A 59 -8.45 -4.05 18.36
N ASP A 60 -8.82 -4.31 17.10
CA ASP A 60 -10.13 -3.99 16.57
C ASP A 60 -11.19 -5.05 16.97
N GLY A 61 -12.43 -4.85 16.53
CA GLY A 61 -13.53 -5.77 16.82
C GLY A 61 -13.36 -7.18 16.25
N THR A 62 -12.43 -7.39 15.34
CA THR A 62 -12.11 -8.70 14.74
C THR A 62 -10.84 -9.33 15.32
N GLY A 63 -10.17 -8.67 16.27
CA GLY A 63 -8.94 -9.13 16.90
C GLY A 63 -7.69 -8.80 16.11
N VAL A 64 -7.76 -7.93 15.10
CA VAL A 64 -6.59 -7.40 14.38
C VAL A 64 -5.98 -6.25 15.17
N ARG A 65 -4.68 -6.31 15.42
CA ARG A 65 -3.98 -5.20 16.07
C ARG A 65 -3.85 -4.01 15.13
N VAL A 66 -4.29 -2.84 15.58
CA VAL A 66 -4.20 -1.57 14.87
C VAL A 66 -3.41 -0.58 15.74
N ASP A 67 -2.45 0.09 15.11
CA ASP A 67 -1.72 1.19 15.72
C ASP A 67 -1.74 2.38 14.73
N THR A 68 -2.47 3.42 15.05
CA THR A 68 -2.53 4.64 14.23
C THR A 68 -1.22 5.41 14.24
N PRO A 69 -0.80 6.04 13.13
CA PRO A 69 0.40 6.87 13.08
C PRO A 69 0.16 8.29 13.59
N ASP A 70 -0.63 8.45 14.65
CA ASP A 70 -0.84 9.72 15.35
C ASP A 70 0.27 9.99 16.38
N VAL A 71 0.33 11.20 16.93
CA VAL A 71 1.38 11.62 17.86
C VAL A 71 1.43 10.81 19.15
N SER A 72 0.38 10.08 19.51
CA SER A 72 0.40 9.18 20.68
C SER A 72 1.05 7.82 20.38
N TYR A 73 1.36 7.50 19.12
CA TYR A 73 2.12 6.31 18.75
C TYR A 73 3.58 6.45 19.18
N GLN A 74 3.92 5.85 20.32
CA GLN A 74 5.24 5.93 20.96
C GLN A 74 5.71 4.56 21.44
N LYS A 75 5.92 3.63 20.50
CA LYS A 75 6.52 2.34 20.86
C LYS A 75 8.04 2.46 20.93
N PRO A 76 8.69 1.78 21.91
CA PRO A 76 10.16 1.74 22.00
C PRO A 76 10.79 1.29 20.68
N GLY A 77 11.75 2.08 20.16
CA GLY A 77 12.42 1.81 18.88
C GLY A 77 11.58 2.08 17.62
N ALA A 78 10.33 2.51 17.75
CA ALA A 78 9.50 2.94 16.61
C ALA A 78 9.67 4.44 16.35
N VAL A 79 9.40 4.83 15.11
CA VAL A 79 9.30 6.25 14.74
C VAL A 79 7.97 6.78 15.27
N PRO A 80 7.94 7.95 15.94
CA PRO A 80 6.72 8.57 16.41
C PRO A 80 5.73 8.81 15.29
N GLY A 81 4.45 8.82 15.63
CA GLY A 81 3.40 9.23 14.70
C GLY A 81 3.46 10.73 14.38
N TRP A 82 2.67 11.18 13.43
CA TRP A 82 2.80 12.51 12.86
C TRP A 82 1.52 13.36 12.89
N TRP A 83 0.32 12.74 12.83
CA TRP A 83 -0.92 13.51 12.79
C TRP A 83 -1.52 13.70 14.20
N VAL A 84 -2.28 14.77 14.37
CA VAL A 84 -2.82 15.21 15.66
C VAL A 84 -4.35 15.25 15.58
N PRO A 85 -5.08 14.57 16.49
CA PRO A 85 -6.53 14.72 16.60
C PRO A 85 -6.95 16.17 16.84
N GLY A 86 -8.01 16.61 16.18
CA GLY A 86 -8.53 17.98 16.28
C GLY A 86 -7.72 19.03 15.52
N GLN A 87 -6.71 18.62 14.76
CA GLN A 87 -5.93 19.52 13.90
C GLN A 87 -6.04 19.12 12.44
N TRP A 88 -5.91 20.10 11.54
CA TRP A 88 -5.80 19.84 10.11
C TRP A 88 -4.47 19.17 9.79
N ASN A 89 -4.53 18.04 9.08
CA ASN A 89 -3.39 17.29 8.63
C ASN A 89 -3.39 17.21 7.10
N GLU A 90 -2.23 16.94 6.49
CA GLU A 90 -2.07 16.86 5.04
C GLU A 90 -1.42 15.53 4.66
N GLY A 91 -1.97 14.89 3.61
CA GLY A 91 -1.55 13.59 3.10
C GLY A 91 -2.33 12.44 3.73
N VAL A 92 -2.82 11.51 2.89
CA VAL A 92 -3.55 10.32 3.35
C VAL A 92 -2.60 9.41 4.15
N PRO A 93 -2.99 8.96 5.36
CA PRO A 93 -2.12 8.14 6.19
C PRO A 93 -1.93 6.74 5.62
N TYR A 94 -0.77 6.15 5.95
CA TYR A 94 -0.50 4.76 5.66
C TYR A 94 -1.42 3.84 6.46
N GLN A 95 -1.97 2.84 5.80
CA GLN A 95 -2.67 1.72 6.42
C GLN A 95 -2.11 0.42 5.86
N TRP A 96 -1.71 -0.53 6.70
CA TRP A 96 -1.33 -1.86 6.26
C TRP A 96 -2.47 -2.51 5.45
N GLY A 97 -2.19 -2.91 4.20
CA GLY A 97 -3.20 -3.45 3.26
C GLY A 97 -4.26 -2.44 2.79
N GLY A 98 -4.09 -1.16 3.08
CA GLY A 98 -5.05 -0.12 2.77
C GLY A 98 -5.23 0.14 1.28
N PHE A 99 -6.50 0.38 0.87
CA PHE A 99 -6.87 0.66 -0.51
C PHE A 99 -8.01 1.69 -0.58
N SER A 100 -8.06 2.65 0.32
CA SER A 100 -9.09 3.71 0.30
C SER A 100 -8.91 4.65 -0.89
N THR A 101 -10.02 5.10 -1.50
CA THR A 101 -9.99 6.36 -2.27
C THR A 101 -9.98 7.54 -1.28
N VAL A 102 -9.65 8.73 -1.74
CA VAL A 102 -9.68 9.95 -0.90
C VAL A 102 -11.08 10.13 -0.29
N GLU A 103 -12.14 9.96 -1.11
CA GLU A 103 -13.53 10.10 -0.65
C GLU A 103 -13.94 8.95 0.30
N ALA A 104 -13.42 7.74 0.10
CA ALA A 104 -13.68 6.62 1.00
C ALA A 104 -12.98 6.82 2.35
N PHE A 105 -11.77 7.40 2.32
CA PHE A 105 -11.04 7.81 3.52
C PHE A 105 -11.86 8.83 4.33
N ASP A 106 -12.33 9.91 3.70
CA ASP A 106 -13.13 10.93 4.37
C ASP A 106 -14.43 10.37 4.96
N ARG A 107 -15.14 9.55 4.18
CA ARG A 107 -16.36 8.88 4.67
C ARG A 107 -16.09 7.95 5.85
N GLY A 108 -14.94 7.28 5.84
CA GLY A 108 -14.52 6.41 6.94
C GLY A 108 -14.23 7.22 8.20
N LEU A 109 -13.47 8.30 8.09
CA LEU A 109 -13.20 9.21 9.20
C LEU A 109 -14.50 9.74 9.84
N ALA A 110 -15.43 10.19 9.01
CA ALA A 110 -16.73 10.70 9.47
C ALA A 110 -17.55 9.64 10.21
N LYS A 111 -17.33 8.36 9.94
CA LYS A 111 -17.95 7.22 10.65
C LYS A 111 -17.16 6.77 11.88
N GLY A 112 -16.06 7.45 12.23
CA GLY A 112 -15.20 7.09 13.34
C GLY A 112 -14.24 5.93 13.05
N MET A 113 -14.03 5.56 11.80
CA MET A 113 -13.01 4.57 11.44
C MET A 113 -11.62 5.11 11.77
N VAL A 114 -10.70 4.21 12.00
CA VAL A 114 -9.33 4.50 12.45
C VAL A 114 -8.49 5.07 11.31
N ALA A 115 -7.75 6.15 11.55
CA ALA A 115 -6.99 6.86 10.52
C ALA A 115 -5.57 6.29 10.35
N GLY A 116 -5.44 5.31 9.48
CA GLY A 116 -4.18 4.64 9.21
C GLY A 116 -3.89 3.48 10.16
N ASP A 117 -2.84 2.73 9.84
CA ASP A 117 -2.37 1.57 10.59
C ASP A 117 -0.93 1.26 10.19
N VAL A 118 0.01 1.39 11.12
CA VAL A 118 1.44 1.30 10.84
C VAL A 118 1.88 -0.10 10.41
N TYR A 119 2.93 -0.16 9.60
CA TYR A 119 3.63 -1.40 9.29
C TYR A 119 4.31 -1.97 10.54
N THR A 120 4.22 -3.29 10.74
CA THR A 120 5.02 -4.03 11.70
C THR A 120 5.51 -5.34 11.09
N LEU A 121 6.60 -5.90 11.63
CA LEU A 121 7.10 -7.22 11.20
C LEU A 121 6.07 -8.32 11.45
N GLU A 122 5.23 -8.19 12.47
CA GLU A 122 4.14 -9.12 12.76
C GLU A 122 3.09 -9.09 11.64
N LYS A 123 2.60 -7.89 11.27
CA LYS A 123 1.67 -7.72 10.13
C LYS A 123 2.25 -8.28 8.85
N ARG A 124 3.55 -8.06 8.64
CA ARG A 124 4.25 -8.62 7.49
C ARG A 124 4.24 -10.15 7.45
N ARG A 125 4.26 -10.81 8.60
CA ARG A 125 4.16 -12.29 8.69
C ARG A 125 2.74 -12.77 8.46
N LEU A 126 1.76 -12.03 8.96
CA LEU A 126 0.33 -12.38 8.91
C LEU A 126 -0.34 -12.00 7.58
N LEU A 127 0.27 -11.10 6.80
CA LEU A 127 -0.24 -10.61 5.51
C LEU A 127 -1.69 -10.10 5.60
N ASP A 128 -2.57 -10.64 4.75
CA ASP A 128 -3.97 -10.19 4.64
C ASP A 128 -4.76 -10.40 5.94
N VAL A 129 -4.38 -11.36 6.78
CA VAL A 129 -5.03 -11.62 8.09
C VAL A 129 -4.83 -10.45 9.07
N ALA A 130 -3.79 -9.64 8.87
CA ALA A 130 -3.49 -8.48 9.70
C ALA A 130 -4.03 -7.16 9.12
N VAL A 131 -4.91 -7.22 8.12
CA VAL A 131 -5.56 -6.03 7.55
C VAL A 131 -6.83 -5.75 8.33
N SER A 132 -6.93 -4.57 8.95
CA SER A 132 -8.12 -4.15 9.68
C SER A 132 -9.16 -3.54 8.74
N GLU A 133 -10.39 -4.04 8.82
CA GLU A 133 -11.55 -3.45 8.13
C GLU A 133 -12.11 -2.21 8.85
N GLU A 134 -11.67 -1.95 10.09
CA GLU A 134 -12.05 -0.78 10.87
C GLU A 134 -11.11 0.42 10.65
N ALA A 135 -10.07 0.27 9.85
CA ALA A 135 -9.13 1.35 9.50
C ALA A 135 -9.35 1.85 8.08
N VAL A 136 -8.97 3.11 7.84
CA VAL A 136 -8.95 3.76 6.52
C VAL A 136 -7.60 4.39 6.25
N GLY A 137 -7.13 4.26 5.02
CA GLY A 137 -5.82 4.74 4.58
C GLY A 137 -5.37 4.01 3.32
N ILE A 138 -4.08 4.05 3.05
CA ILE A 138 -3.55 3.46 1.82
C ILE A 138 -2.14 2.88 2.06
N ASP A 139 -1.85 1.69 1.51
CA ASP A 139 -0.48 1.16 1.48
C ASP A 139 0.26 1.53 0.18
N CYS A 140 1.54 1.14 0.06
CA CYS A 140 2.37 1.49 -1.08
C CYS A 140 1.81 0.95 -2.42
N SER A 141 1.38 -0.29 -2.43
CA SER A 141 0.85 -0.97 -3.62
C SER A 141 -0.60 -0.59 -3.89
N GLY A 142 -1.39 -0.35 -2.84
CA GLY A 142 -2.74 0.22 -2.92
C GLY A 142 -2.73 1.62 -3.52
N PHE A 143 -1.79 2.47 -3.11
CA PHE A 143 -1.59 3.80 -3.66
C PHE A 143 -1.30 3.75 -5.17
N VAL A 144 -0.34 2.95 -5.60
CA VAL A 144 -0.04 2.74 -7.02
C VAL A 144 -1.27 2.24 -7.76
N SER A 145 -1.97 1.24 -7.22
CA SER A 145 -3.17 0.67 -7.83
C SER A 145 -4.29 1.70 -7.98
N ARG A 146 -4.50 2.56 -6.99
CA ARG A 146 -5.50 3.66 -7.07
C ARG A 146 -5.11 4.72 -8.08
N CYS A 147 -3.84 5.11 -8.13
CA CYS A 147 -3.37 6.08 -9.12
C CYS A 147 -3.60 5.57 -10.56
N TRP A 148 -3.41 4.28 -10.81
CA TRP A 148 -3.72 3.65 -12.10
C TRP A 148 -5.21 3.38 -12.35
N GLY A 149 -6.10 3.68 -11.39
CA GLY A 149 -7.54 3.48 -11.52
C GLY A 149 -7.97 2.03 -11.44
N LEU A 150 -7.17 1.17 -10.81
CA LEU A 150 -7.50 -0.24 -10.65
C LEU A 150 -8.65 -0.44 -9.65
N LYS A 151 -9.49 -1.44 -9.90
CA LYS A 151 -10.65 -1.75 -9.06
C LYS A 151 -10.29 -2.49 -7.77
N ARG A 152 -9.12 -3.14 -7.73
CA ARG A 152 -8.55 -3.81 -6.56
C ARG A 152 -7.10 -3.40 -6.33
N SER A 153 -6.61 -3.62 -5.14
CA SER A 153 -5.18 -3.53 -4.85
C SER A 153 -4.44 -4.70 -5.51
N TYR A 154 -3.29 -4.40 -6.11
CA TYR A 154 -2.31 -5.38 -6.58
C TYR A 154 -1.09 -5.27 -5.68
N SER A 155 -0.74 -6.33 -5.00
CA SER A 155 0.44 -6.37 -4.14
C SER A 155 1.73 -6.17 -4.94
N THR A 156 2.83 -5.81 -4.27
CA THR A 156 4.15 -5.68 -4.90
C THR A 156 4.64 -6.96 -5.59
N ARG A 157 4.03 -8.12 -5.28
CA ARG A 157 4.25 -9.39 -5.99
C ARG A 157 3.47 -9.48 -7.31
N GLU A 158 2.29 -8.87 -7.37
CA GLU A 158 1.36 -8.94 -8.51
C GLU A 158 1.60 -7.84 -9.55
N LEU A 159 2.13 -6.67 -9.11
CA LEU A 159 2.32 -5.50 -9.98
C LEU A 159 3.12 -5.83 -11.24
N ALA A 160 4.15 -6.67 -11.15
CA ALA A 160 4.93 -7.08 -12.32
C ALA A 160 4.09 -7.80 -13.38
N GLY A 161 3.04 -8.53 -12.97
CA GLY A 161 2.14 -9.25 -13.89
C GLY A 161 1.27 -8.34 -14.77
N ILE A 162 1.02 -7.11 -14.33
CA ILE A 162 0.24 -6.11 -15.07
C ILE A 162 1.10 -5.01 -15.69
N CYS A 163 2.41 -5.08 -15.53
CA CYS A 163 3.39 -4.14 -16.07
C CYS A 163 4.25 -4.76 -17.15
N LYS A 164 4.98 -3.93 -17.86
CA LYS A 164 6.16 -4.31 -18.65
C LYS A 164 7.42 -3.79 -17.93
N PRO A 165 8.49 -4.58 -17.85
CA PRO A 165 9.76 -4.09 -17.35
C PRO A 165 10.33 -3.06 -18.35
N LEU A 166 11.03 -2.05 -17.81
CA LEU A 166 11.81 -1.11 -18.59
C LEU A 166 13.28 -1.56 -18.60
N GLY A 167 13.99 -1.31 -19.70
CA GLY A 167 15.38 -1.71 -19.86
C GLY A 167 16.33 -0.90 -19.00
N SER A 168 15.96 0.34 -18.69
CA SER A 168 16.76 1.23 -17.83
C SER A 168 15.89 2.24 -17.10
N TYR A 169 16.48 2.90 -16.09
CA TYR A 169 15.84 4.02 -15.41
C TYR A 169 15.61 5.22 -16.34
N ASP A 170 16.41 5.36 -17.41
CA ASP A 170 16.27 6.46 -18.38
C ASP A 170 14.96 6.42 -19.16
N GLU A 171 14.32 5.25 -19.24
CA GLU A 171 13.03 5.07 -19.88
C GLU A 171 11.84 5.50 -19.00
N LEU A 172 12.09 5.83 -17.72
CA LEU A 172 11.03 6.22 -16.80
C LEU A 172 10.31 7.48 -17.28
N LYS A 173 9.00 7.42 -17.24
CA LYS A 173 8.08 8.54 -17.48
C LYS A 173 7.14 8.69 -16.25
N PRO A 174 6.63 9.90 -15.96
CA PRO A 174 5.68 10.10 -14.84
C PRO A 174 4.56 9.06 -14.83
N GLY A 175 4.27 8.50 -13.66
CA GLY A 175 3.29 7.42 -13.49
C GLY A 175 3.82 6.00 -13.68
N ASP A 176 5.07 5.80 -14.13
CA ASP A 176 5.77 4.52 -14.02
C ASP A 176 6.14 4.25 -12.56
N ILE A 177 6.47 3.02 -12.22
CA ILE A 177 6.85 2.67 -10.85
C ILE A 177 8.23 2.06 -10.76
N LEU A 178 8.77 2.12 -9.56
CA LEU A 178 9.94 1.40 -9.12
C LEU A 178 9.49 0.41 -8.06
N ASN A 179 9.73 -0.88 -8.27
CA ASN A 179 9.17 -1.95 -7.44
C ASN A 179 10.25 -2.90 -6.96
N THR A 180 10.20 -3.26 -5.68
CA THR A 180 10.90 -4.42 -5.12
C THR A 180 9.90 -5.53 -4.85
N TYR A 181 10.17 -6.72 -5.37
CA TYR A 181 9.29 -7.87 -5.21
C TYR A 181 9.01 -8.15 -3.73
N ASN A 182 7.74 -8.28 -3.40
CA ASN A 182 7.28 -8.63 -2.04
C ASN A 182 7.77 -7.67 -0.93
N ALA A 183 8.09 -6.42 -1.24
CA ALA A 183 8.57 -5.45 -0.25
C ALA A 183 7.92 -4.08 -0.40
N HIS A 184 8.30 -3.30 -1.39
CA HIS A 184 7.87 -1.93 -1.51
C HIS A 184 7.76 -1.47 -2.96
N CYS A 185 6.96 -0.44 -3.21
CA CYS A 185 6.92 0.24 -4.50
C CYS A 185 6.72 1.75 -4.31
N LEU A 186 7.22 2.50 -5.27
CA LEU A 186 7.05 3.94 -5.36
C LEU A 186 6.74 4.36 -6.81
N MET A 187 6.10 5.50 -6.99
CA MET A 187 5.74 6.04 -8.29
C MET A 187 6.71 7.12 -8.71
N PHE A 188 7.19 7.04 -9.94
CA PHE A 188 8.05 8.04 -10.54
C PHE A 188 7.25 9.28 -10.94
N GLY A 189 7.64 10.45 -10.45
CA GLY A 189 7.01 11.73 -10.73
C GLY A 189 7.77 12.62 -11.71
N GLY A 190 9.01 12.27 -12.05
CA GLY A 190 9.86 13.06 -12.93
C GLY A 190 11.30 13.13 -12.45
N TRP A 191 12.18 13.64 -13.29
CA TRP A 191 13.58 13.89 -12.95
C TRP A 191 13.72 15.22 -12.19
N VAL A 192 14.61 15.26 -11.22
CA VAL A 192 14.91 16.48 -10.45
C VAL A 192 15.95 17.32 -11.19
N ASP A 193 16.87 16.65 -11.85
CA ASP A 193 18.04 17.25 -12.51
C ASP A 193 18.27 16.66 -13.92
N ALA A 194 19.00 17.38 -14.75
CA ALA A 194 19.33 16.95 -16.11
C ALA A 194 20.27 15.73 -16.15
N GLY A 195 21.08 15.51 -15.11
CA GLY A 195 21.96 14.35 -14.96
C GLY A 195 21.22 13.08 -14.57
N ARG A 196 19.92 13.19 -14.21
CA ARG A 196 19.07 12.06 -13.80
C ARG A 196 19.63 11.27 -12.61
N GLU A 197 20.34 11.95 -11.72
CA GLU A 197 20.87 11.34 -10.50
C GLU A 197 19.80 11.22 -9.42
N ARG A 198 18.80 12.10 -9.44
CA ARG A 198 17.66 12.14 -8.51
C ARG A 198 16.34 12.21 -9.26
N LEU A 199 15.33 11.63 -8.65
CA LEU A 199 13.98 11.67 -9.19
C LEU A 199 12.98 12.14 -8.14
N TRP A 200 11.85 12.67 -8.56
CA TRP A 200 10.68 12.85 -7.73
C TRP A 200 9.97 11.52 -7.60
N ALA A 201 9.81 11.07 -6.37
CA ALA A 201 9.08 9.84 -6.04
C ALA A 201 7.86 10.15 -5.18
N TYR A 202 6.75 9.48 -5.45
CA TYR A 202 5.57 9.45 -4.59
C TYR A 202 5.48 8.06 -3.97
N GLU A 203 5.30 8.00 -2.66
CA GLU A 203 5.17 6.74 -1.93
C GLU A 203 4.48 6.93 -0.58
N THR A 204 4.15 5.82 0.08
CA THR A 204 3.61 5.80 1.43
C THR A 204 4.17 4.62 2.22
N GLY A 205 4.18 4.70 3.55
CA GLY A 205 4.62 3.62 4.43
C GLY A 205 6.07 3.70 4.87
N ILE A 206 6.81 4.74 4.47
CA ILE A 206 8.17 4.95 4.95
C ILE A 206 8.16 5.75 6.25
N PRO A 207 8.74 5.22 7.35
CA PRO A 207 9.05 6.03 8.51
C PRO A 207 9.97 7.21 8.14
N PRO A 208 9.80 8.39 8.76
CA PRO A 208 8.89 8.74 9.83
C PRO A 208 7.49 9.19 9.35
N HIS A 209 7.23 9.21 8.06
CA HIS A 209 6.09 9.95 7.54
C HIS A 209 4.76 9.22 7.72
N TRP A 210 4.70 7.90 7.53
CA TRP A 210 3.48 7.10 7.61
C TRP A 210 2.28 7.71 6.86
N LYS A 211 2.55 8.35 5.71
CA LYS A 211 1.58 8.99 4.83
C LYS A 211 2.08 9.05 3.41
N VAL A 212 1.22 9.42 2.48
CA VAL A 212 1.65 9.70 1.11
C VAL A 212 2.53 10.94 1.08
N ILE A 213 3.73 10.79 0.57
CA ILE A 213 4.75 11.85 0.45
C ILE A 213 5.29 11.95 -0.97
N ARG A 214 5.93 13.08 -1.27
CA ARG A 214 6.80 13.27 -2.43
C ARG A 214 8.20 13.65 -1.94
N HIS A 215 9.20 12.92 -2.38
CA HIS A 215 10.60 13.15 -1.99
C HIS A 215 11.56 12.91 -3.16
N ARG A 216 12.87 13.00 -2.92
CA ARG A 216 13.90 13.01 -3.97
C ARG A 216 15.00 11.97 -3.71
N PRO A 217 14.72 10.66 -3.85
CA PRO A 217 15.75 9.62 -3.72
C PRO A 217 16.75 9.68 -4.86
N THR A 218 17.95 9.17 -4.61
CA THR A 218 18.95 9.00 -5.66
C THR A 218 18.71 7.69 -6.42
N VAL A 219 19.02 7.71 -7.72
CA VAL A 219 18.97 6.50 -8.56
C VAL A 219 19.92 5.42 -8.02
N ALA A 220 21.11 5.82 -7.55
CA ALA A 220 22.07 4.89 -6.93
C ALA A 220 21.50 4.16 -5.73
N SER A 221 20.82 4.88 -4.82
CA SER A 221 20.15 4.27 -3.65
C SER A 221 19.05 3.31 -4.08
N LEU A 222 18.20 3.69 -5.04
CA LEU A 222 17.11 2.84 -5.53
C LEU A 222 17.64 1.55 -6.18
N LYS A 223 18.65 1.66 -7.04
CA LYS A 223 19.32 0.50 -7.65
C LYS A 223 19.96 -0.40 -6.58
N GLY A 224 20.67 0.20 -5.63
CA GLY A 224 21.30 -0.53 -4.52
C GLY A 224 20.31 -1.29 -3.64
N ASN A 225 19.07 -0.80 -3.52
CA ASN A 225 17.97 -1.45 -2.81
C ASN A 225 17.13 -2.39 -3.70
N GLY A 226 17.56 -2.67 -4.93
CA GLY A 226 16.92 -3.65 -5.80
C GLY A 226 15.60 -3.20 -6.45
N PHE A 227 15.33 -1.89 -6.51
CA PHE A 227 14.16 -1.41 -7.22
C PHE A 227 14.32 -1.60 -8.73
N VAL A 228 13.30 -2.18 -9.37
CA VAL A 228 13.23 -2.37 -10.82
C VAL A 228 12.17 -1.45 -11.43
N PRO A 229 12.46 -0.79 -12.56
CA PRO A 229 11.52 0.11 -13.22
C PRO A 229 10.49 -0.68 -14.02
N LEU A 230 9.22 -0.35 -13.80
CA LEU A 230 8.07 -1.02 -14.41
C LEU A 230 7.08 0.01 -14.95
N ARG A 231 6.47 -0.28 -16.11
CA ARG A 231 5.39 0.50 -16.70
C ARG A 231 4.09 -0.27 -16.74
N TYR A 232 3.04 0.29 -16.19
CA TYR A 232 1.70 -0.28 -16.27
C TYR A 232 1.23 -0.41 -17.72
N ARG A 233 0.69 -1.58 -18.10
CA ARG A 233 0.26 -1.83 -19.49
C ARG A 233 -0.99 -1.04 -19.90
N GLY A 234 -1.74 -0.52 -18.94
CA GLY A 234 -2.92 0.32 -19.18
C GLY A 234 -2.62 1.81 -19.34
N VAL A 235 -1.36 2.26 -19.10
CA VAL A 235 -1.00 3.66 -19.26
C VAL A 235 -1.00 4.04 -20.72
N VAL A 236 -1.60 5.20 -21.03
CA VAL A 236 -1.57 5.85 -22.34
C VAL A 236 -0.88 7.21 -22.19
N ASP A 237 -0.12 7.60 -23.23
CA ASP A 237 0.61 8.90 -23.29
C ASP A 237 -0.34 9.98 -23.82
#